data_f8b5f11ed2be315dbaa19617d0298ee7
#
_entry.id   f8b5f11ed2be315dbaa19617d0298ee7
#
_cell.length_a   1.000
_cell.length_b   1.000
_cell.length_c   1.000
_cell.angle_alpha   90.00
_cell.angle_beta   90.00
_cell.angle_gamma   90.00
#
_symmetry.space_group_name_H-M   'P 1'
#
loop_
_entity.id
_entity.type
_entity.pdbx_description
1 polymer ?
#
loop_
_entity_poly.entity_id
_entity_poly.type
_entity_poly.pdbx_seq_one_letter_code
_entity_poly.pdbx_strand_id
1 'polypeptide(L)'
;TLPYVETADISKSLSGTITIHITAAKAVAALDNGDSFTLLNASGKVLEDGVAALNDGVMIVQANGVKSAVPGEMVAFSTEEELADMTATYEALQAAEIAGITELDVRDHLNIKAVYQGRITLELGAVSSLPDKTSFIKATLTRNDESEPEFEGAIDFTIDKKAYVRPKEETTAPVTAPATTAGTAGETTTASQSTSQAPTTTTAAA
;
A
#
# COMPACT_ATOMS: atom_id res chain seq x y z
N THR A 1 -29.99 2.32 7.22
CA THR A 1 -29.74 2.48 5.78
C THR A 1 -29.59 1.10 5.15
N LEU A 2 -30.01 0.92 3.88
CA LEU A 2 -29.81 -0.35 3.17
C LEU A 2 -28.35 -0.38 2.66
N PRO A 3 -27.58 -1.43 2.94
CA PRO A 3 -26.15 -1.48 2.60
C PRO A 3 -25.89 -1.29 1.10
N TYR A 4 -26.57 -2.05 0.24
CA TYR A 4 -26.36 -2.04 -1.21
C TYR A 4 -27.17 -0.98 -1.98
N VAL A 5 -27.75 0.01 -1.29
CA VAL A 5 -28.41 1.15 -1.92
C VAL A 5 -27.51 2.38 -1.84
N GLU A 6 -27.04 2.87 -2.98
CA GLU A 6 -26.26 4.11 -3.07
C GLU A 6 -27.19 5.32 -3.01
N THR A 7 -28.16 5.39 -3.91
CA THR A 7 -29.18 6.44 -3.93
C THR A 7 -30.57 5.86 -4.18
N ALA A 8 -31.61 6.54 -3.70
CA ALA A 8 -32.99 6.22 -3.95
C ALA A 8 -33.76 7.52 -4.24
N ASP A 9 -34.10 7.74 -5.50
CA ASP A 9 -34.87 8.91 -5.96
C ASP A 9 -36.34 8.57 -6.08
N ILE A 10 -37.17 9.28 -5.34
CA ILE A 10 -38.63 9.05 -5.31
C ILE A 10 -39.34 10.22 -6.03
N SER A 11 -40.09 9.92 -7.07
CA SER A 11 -40.92 10.88 -7.77
C SER A 11 -42.40 10.47 -7.76
N LYS A 12 -43.28 11.45 -7.66
CA LYS A 12 -44.74 11.25 -7.71
C LYS A 12 -45.34 12.06 -8.86
N SER A 13 -46.06 11.38 -9.74
CA SER A 13 -46.82 12.05 -10.83
C SER A 13 -48.15 12.61 -10.34
N LEU A 14 -48.71 13.53 -11.10
CA LEU A 14 -50.04 14.07 -10.88
C LEU A 14 -51.16 13.01 -10.95
N SER A 15 -50.92 11.90 -11.65
CA SER A 15 -51.81 10.75 -11.73
C SER A 15 -51.79 9.84 -10.51
N GLY A 16 -50.92 10.15 -9.51
CA GLY A 16 -50.77 9.35 -8.29
C GLY A 16 -49.77 8.21 -8.39
N THR A 17 -49.08 8.04 -9.52
CA THR A 17 -48.02 7.04 -9.68
C THR A 17 -46.76 7.47 -8.91
N ILE A 18 -46.20 6.57 -8.09
CA ILE A 18 -44.92 6.74 -7.42
C ILE A 18 -43.88 5.93 -8.20
N THR A 19 -42.80 6.59 -8.59
CA THR A 19 -41.66 5.96 -9.24
C THR A 19 -40.45 6.05 -8.27
N ILE A 20 -39.77 4.93 -8.05
CA ILE A 20 -38.58 4.84 -7.21
C ILE A 20 -37.43 4.38 -8.10
N HIS A 21 -36.42 5.23 -8.27
CA HIS A 21 -35.17 4.90 -8.94
C HIS A 21 -34.12 4.57 -7.90
N ILE A 22 -33.58 3.34 -7.94
CA ILE A 22 -32.56 2.88 -7.02
C ILE A 22 -31.24 2.70 -7.79
N THR A 23 -30.17 3.34 -7.29
CA THR A 23 -28.79 3.08 -7.74
C THR A 23 -28.15 2.13 -6.73
N ALA A 24 -27.62 1.01 -7.22
CA ALA A 24 -26.93 0.05 -6.38
C ALA A 24 -25.53 0.53 -6.02
N ALA A 25 -25.15 0.39 -4.75
CA ALA A 25 -23.77 0.57 -4.30
C ALA A 25 -22.89 -0.58 -4.80
N LYS A 26 -21.66 -0.27 -5.20
CA LYS A 26 -20.67 -1.25 -5.65
C LYS A 26 -19.53 -1.35 -4.63
N ALA A 27 -19.11 -2.58 -4.35
CA ALA A 27 -17.89 -2.82 -3.59
C ALA A 27 -16.68 -2.43 -4.46
N VAL A 28 -15.81 -1.59 -3.92
CA VAL A 28 -14.56 -1.15 -4.56
C VAL A 28 -13.37 -1.32 -3.64
N ALA A 29 -13.61 -1.44 -2.34
CA ALA A 29 -12.60 -1.61 -1.32
C ALA A 29 -13.04 -2.68 -0.32
N ALA A 30 -12.08 -3.26 0.37
CA ALA A 30 -12.30 -4.24 1.43
C ALA A 30 -11.30 -4.05 2.56
N LEU A 31 -11.75 -4.29 3.77
CA LEU A 31 -10.88 -4.43 4.94
C LEU A 31 -10.60 -5.90 5.16
N ASP A 32 -9.33 -6.24 5.39
CA ASP A 32 -8.91 -7.59 5.73
C ASP A 32 -9.04 -7.79 7.24
N ASN A 33 -9.90 -8.73 7.65
CA ASN A 33 -10.11 -9.13 9.05
C ASN A 33 -9.36 -10.43 9.40
N GLY A 34 -8.47 -10.90 8.52
CA GLY A 34 -7.73 -12.16 8.65
C GLY A 34 -8.46 -13.35 8.03
N ASP A 35 -9.59 -13.75 8.59
CA ASP A 35 -10.38 -14.90 8.10
C ASP A 35 -11.50 -14.50 7.12
N SER A 36 -11.77 -13.20 7.00
CA SER A 36 -12.86 -12.66 6.17
C SER A 36 -12.61 -11.22 5.79
N PHE A 37 -13.45 -10.69 4.92
CA PHE A 37 -13.36 -9.31 4.45
C PHE A 37 -14.64 -8.53 4.76
N THR A 38 -14.48 -7.23 5.03
CA THR A 38 -15.59 -6.27 5.08
C THR A 38 -15.58 -5.43 3.82
N LEU A 39 -16.65 -5.48 3.03
CA LEU A 39 -16.76 -4.75 1.76
C LEU A 39 -17.20 -3.32 1.97
N LEU A 40 -16.54 -2.39 1.28
CA LEU A 40 -16.82 -0.96 1.29
C LEU A 40 -17.14 -0.46 -0.12
N ASN A 41 -18.05 0.54 -0.22
CA ASN A 41 -18.21 1.32 -1.45
C ASN A 41 -17.14 2.44 -1.54
N ALA A 42 -17.20 3.23 -2.61
CA ALA A 42 -16.28 4.35 -2.87
C ALA A 42 -16.26 5.42 -1.76
N SER A 43 -17.39 5.65 -1.07
CA SER A 43 -17.47 6.61 0.03
C SER A 43 -17.10 6.03 1.40
N GLY A 44 -16.74 4.75 1.49
CA GLY A 44 -16.43 4.08 2.74
C GLY A 44 -17.65 3.55 3.50
N LYS A 45 -18.82 3.44 2.84
CA LYS A 45 -19.99 2.79 3.41
C LYS A 45 -19.79 1.28 3.41
N VAL A 46 -20.05 0.65 4.54
CA VAL A 46 -19.99 -0.81 4.71
C VAL A 46 -21.16 -1.46 3.98
N LEU A 47 -20.85 -2.32 3.01
CA LEU A 47 -21.86 -3.05 2.25
C LEU A 47 -22.16 -4.43 2.87
N GLU A 48 -21.12 -5.15 3.24
CA GLU A 48 -21.22 -6.50 3.77
C GLU A 48 -20.01 -6.80 4.64
N ASP A 49 -20.20 -7.60 5.68
CA ASP A 49 -19.15 -8.08 6.56
C ASP A 49 -19.08 -9.61 6.57
N GLY A 50 -17.91 -10.17 6.83
CA GLY A 50 -17.71 -11.62 6.89
C GLY A 50 -17.65 -12.30 5.51
N VAL A 51 -17.27 -11.60 4.46
CA VAL A 51 -17.13 -12.16 3.10
C VAL A 51 -15.87 -13.02 3.02
N ALA A 52 -15.99 -14.26 2.55
CA ALA A 52 -14.89 -15.22 2.51
C ALA A 52 -13.87 -14.99 1.39
N ALA A 53 -14.27 -14.31 0.30
CA ALA A 53 -13.40 -14.06 -0.85
C ALA A 53 -13.80 -12.75 -1.54
N LEU A 54 -12.82 -12.05 -2.10
CA LEU A 54 -13.02 -10.81 -2.85
C LEU A 54 -13.29 -11.09 -4.32
N ASN A 55 -14.13 -10.26 -4.93
CA ASN A 55 -14.28 -10.21 -6.37
C ASN A 55 -13.15 -9.39 -7.02
N ASP A 56 -12.91 -9.64 -8.32
CA ASP A 56 -11.94 -8.89 -9.09
C ASP A 56 -12.27 -7.37 -9.07
N GLY A 57 -11.23 -6.56 -8.94
CA GLY A 57 -11.34 -5.10 -8.93
C GLY A 57 -11.69 -4.48 -7.57
N VAL A 58 -11.79 -5.27 -6.51
CA VAL A 58 -11.88 -4.78 -5.13
C VAL A 58 -10.47 -4.68 -4.54
N MET A 59 -10.07 -3.48 -4.11
CA MET A 59 -8.76 -3.24 -3.48
C MET A 59 -8.82 -3.50 -1.97
N ILE A 60 -7.73 -4.01 -1.40
CA ILE A 60 -7.58 -4.15 0.05
C ILE A 60 -7.10 -2.83 0.64
N VAL A 61 -7.75 -2.34 1.69
CA VAL A 61 -7.35 -1.12 2.39
C VAL A 61 -6.63 -1.47 3.68
N GLN A 62 -5.41 -0.96 3.81
CA GLN A 62 -4.59 -1.05 5.02
C GLN A 62 -4.76 0.23 5.84
N ALA A 63 -5.31 0.09 7.05
CA ALA A 63 -5.53 1.17 8.00
C ALA A 63 -4.91 0.83 9.36
N ASN A 64 -4.71 1.83 10.25
CA ASN A 64 -4.15 1.60 11.59
C ASN A 64 -5.11 0.82 12.51
N GLY A 65 -6.39 0.83 12.18
CA GLY A 65 -7.41 0.05 12.88
C GLY A 65 -8.81 0.50 12.54
N VAL A 66 -9.76 -0.39 12.80
CA VAL A 66 -11.19 -0.17 12.56
C VAL A 66 -11.91 -0.09 13.91
N LYS A 67 -12.60 1.02 14.17
CA LYS A 67 -13.45 1.20 15.36
C LYS A 67 -14.82 0.60 15.18
N SER A 68 -15.38 0.73 13.98
CA SER A 68 -16.71 0.22 13.64
C SER A 68 -16.84 -0.04 12.15
N ALA A 69 -17.46 -1.18 11.80
CA ALA A 69 -17.78 -1.56 10.43
C ALA A 69 -19.15 -2.24 10.40
N VAL A 70 -20.23 -1.45 10.53
CA VAL A 70 -21.61 -1.95 10.55
C VAL A 70 -22.23 -1.83 9.17
N PRO A 71 -22.78 -2.91 8.58
CA PRO A 71 -23.42 -2.85 7.27
C PRO A 71 -24.51 -1.76 7.18
N GLY A 72 -24.38 -0.92 6.15
CA GLY A 72 -25.27 0.24 5.92
C GLY A 72 -24.79 1.54 6.55
N GLU A 73 -23.74 1.54 7.37
CA GLU A 73 -23.12 2.72 7.97
C GLU A 73 -21.76 3.02 7.33
N MET A 74 -21.21 4.21 7.60
CA MET A 74 -19.85 4.55 7.22
C MET A 74 -18.86 3.82 8.12
N VAL A 75 -17.80 3.28 7.55
CA VAL A 75 -16.70 2.71 8.34
C VAL A 75 -16.08 3.78 9.21
N ALA A 76 -15.77 3.43 10.46
CA ALA A 76 -15.04 4.30 11.36
C ALA A 76 -13.65 3.71 11.61
N PHE A 77 -12.63 4.38 11.09
CA PHE A 77 -11.23 4.03 11.34
C PHE A 77 -10.73 4.59 12.69
N SER A 78 -9.52 4.23 13.05
CA SER A 78 -8.86 4.72 14.27
C SER A 78 -8.58 6.21 14.22
N THR A 79 -8.33 6.77 13.03
CA THR A 79 -8.23 8.20 12.77
C THR A 79 -9.29 8.63 11.75
N GLU A 80 -9.74 9.88 11.81
CA GLU A 80 -10.73 10.41 10.86
C GLU A 80 -10.11 10.65 9.48
N GLU A 81 -8.81 10.91 9.44
CA GLU A 81 -8.05 11.14 8.22
C GLU A 81 -8.03 9.91 7.32
N GLU A 82 -7.94 8.70 7.88
CA GLU A 82 -7.84 7.46 7.09
C GLU A 82 -9.02 7.26 6.12
N LEU A 83 -10.25 7.60 6.55
CA LEU A 83 -11.43 7.53 5.69
C LEU A 83 -11.34 8.58 4.58
N ALA A 84 -10.97 9.81 4.93
CA ALA A 84 -10.82 10.90 3.97
C ALA A 84 -9.71 10.59 2.93
N ASP A 85 -8.58 10.06 3.39
CA ASP A 85 -7.46 9.67 2.54
C ASP A 85 -7.83 8.53 1.58
N MET A 86 -8.53 7.51 2.09
CA MET A 86 -9.02 6.40 1.27
C MET A 86 -9.95 6.90 0.16
N THR A 87 -10.97 7.69 0.52
CA THR A 87 -11.97 8.17 -0.44
C THR A 87 -11.37 9.12 -1.46
N ALA A 88 -10.57 10.10 -1.02
CA ALA A 88 -9.95 11.07 -1.91
C ALA A 88 -8.88 10.43 -2.83
N THR A 89 -8.12 9.44 -2.33
CA THR A 89 -7.17 8.69 -3.16
C THR A 89 -7.91 7.87 -4.21
N TYR A 90 -8.97 7.15 -3.83
CA TYR A 90 -9.79 6.38 -4.76
C TYR A 90 -10.38 7.28 -5.84
N GLU A 91 -10.98 8.41 -5.47
CA GLU A 91 -11.55 9.38 -6.41
C GLU A 91 -10.50 9.92 -7.40
N ALA A 92 -9.31 10.28 -6.91
CA ALA A 92 -8.23 10.78 -7.75
C ALA A 92 -7.73 9.73 -8.76
N LEU A 93 -7.58 8.47 -8.33
CA LEU A 93 -7.19 7.36 -9.20
C LEU A 93 -8.27 7.04 -10.24
N GLN A 94 -9.54 7.05 -9.84
CA GLN A 94 -10.69 6.86 -10.75
C GLN A 94 -10.80 7.97 -11.77
N ALA A 95 -10.69 9.24 -11.35
CA ALA A 95 -10.75 10.40 -12.25
C ALA A 95 -9.62 10.37 -13.30
N ALA A 96 -8.46 9.82 -12.95
CA ALA A 96 -7.36 9.61 -13.86
C ALA A 96 -7.45 8.30 -14.67
N GLU A 97 -8.50 7.49 -14.44
CA GLU A 97 -8.66 6.16 -15.05
C GLU A 97 -7.46 5.25 -14.81
N ILE A 98 -6.90 5.28 -13.60
CA ILE A 98 -5.84 4.36 -13.16
C ILE A 98 -6.54 3.13 -12.55
N ALA A 99 -6.58 2.05 -13.31
CA ALA A 99 -7.13 0.76 -12.87
C ALA A 99 -6.02 -0.16 -12.38
N GLY A 100 -6.40 -1.31 -11.78
CA GLY A 100 -5.45 -2.34 -11.38
C GLY A 100 -4.79 -2.09 -10.02
N ILE A 101 -5.29 -1.17 -9.22
CA ILE A 101 -4.88 -1.02 -7.82
C ILE A 101 -5.47 -2.20 -7.02
N THR A 102 -4.61 -2.97 -6.38
CA THR A 102 -4.98 -4.15 -5.59
C THR A 102 -4.95 -3.89 -4.09
N GLU A 103 -4.15 -2.91 -3.67
CA GLU A 103 -4.03 -2.54 -2.26
C GLU A 103 -3.81 -1.02 -2.12
N LEU A 104 -4.36 -0.44 -1.06
CA LEU A 104 -4.21 0.96 -0.68
C LEU A 104 -3.86 1.07 0.80
N ASP A 105 -2.70 1.63 1.11
CA ASP A 105 -2.22 1.85 2.47
C ASP A 105 -2.41 3.32 2.86
N VAL A 106 -3.33 3.56 3.80
CA VAL A 106 -3.68 4.88 4.33
C VAL A 106 -3.22 5.10 5.77
N ARG A 107 -2.35 4.23 6.29
CA ARG A 107 -1.86 4.32 7.67
C ARG A 107 -0.98 5.54 7.93
N ASP A 108 -0.33 6.06 6.92
CA ASP A 108 0.48 7.28 6.98
C ASP A 108 -0.12 8.35 6.06
N HIS A 109 -0.82 9.31 6.65
CA HIS A 109 -1.47 10.44 5.96
C HIS A 109 -0.52 11.25 5.04
N LEU A 110 0.77 11.30 5.37
CA LEU A 110 1.76 12.03 4.57
C LEU A 110 2.40 11.17 3.49
N ASN A 111 2.22 9.86 3.54
CA ASN A 111 2.85 8.91 2.61
C ASN A 111 1.91 7.75 2.25
N ILE A 112 0.81 8.09 1.59
CA ILE A 112 -0.12 7.11 1.04
C ILE A 112 0.62 6.22 0.04
N LYS A 113 0.36 4.91 0.11
CA LYS A 113 0.92 3.94 -0.84
C LYS A 113 -0.19 3.13 -1.49
N ALA A 114 0.06 2.70 -2.71
CA ALA A 114 -0.83 1.79 -3.41
C ALA A 114 -0.03 0.66 -4.06
N VAL A 115 -0.64 -0.50 -4.24
CA VAL A 115 -0.04 -1.60 -4.99
C VAL A 115 -0.76 -1.73 -6.32
N TYR A 116 0.00 -1.64 -7.40
CA TYR A 116 -0.50 -1.77 -8.76
C TYR A 116 -0.26 -3.17 -9.29
N GLN A 117 -1.33 -3.82 -9.75
CA GLN A 117 -1.34 -5.20 -10.29
C GLN A 117 -0.68 -6.24 -9.36
N GLY A 118 -0.66 -6.01 -8.06
CA GLY A 118 -0.03 -6.90 -7.07
C GLY A 118 1.50 -6.96 -7.13
N ARG A 119 2.17 -6.14 -7.96
CA ARG A 119 3.61 -6.23 -8.26
C ARG A 119 4.40 -4.93 -8.05
N ILE A 120 3.77 -3.78 -8.19
CA ILE A 120 4.45 -2.49 -8.09
C ILE A 120 3.88 -1.68 -6.93
N THR A 121 4.70 -1.37 -5.95
CA THR A 121 4.34 -0.44 -4.88
C THR A 121 4.52 1.00 -5.36
N LEU A 122 3.45 1.77 -5.35
CA LEU A 122 3.45 3.20 -5.68
C LEU A 122 3.51 4.00 -4.39
N GLU A 123 4.55 4.79 -4.19
CA GLU A 123 4.63 5.75 -3.09
C GLU A 123 4.06 7.09 -3.58
N LEU A 124 2.81 7.38 -3.22
CA LEU A 124 2.04 8.50 -3.74
C LEU A 124 2.30 9.81 -2.98
N GLY A 125 2.71 9.69 -1.71
CA GLY A 125 2.86 10.82 -0.79
C GLY A 125 1.53 11.30 -0.22
N ALA A 126 1.44 12.58 0.15
CA ALA A 126 0.22 13.14 0.71
C ALA A 126 -0.90 13.26 -0.32
N VAL A 127 -2.13 12.93 0.08
CA VAL A 127 -3.33 12.97 -0.77
C VAL A 127 -3.56 14.34 -1.41
N SER A 128 -3.27 15.43 -0.68
CA SER A 128 -3.44 16.80 -1.18
C SER A 128 -2.65 17.10 -2.47
N SER A 129 -1.55 16.40 -2.71
CA SER A 129 -0.72 16.55 -3.91
C SER A 129 -1.08 15.58 -5.04
N LEU A 130 -1.95 14.62 -4.77
CA LEU A 130 -2.24 13.52 -5.69
C LEU A 130 -2.92 13.97 -6.99
N PRO A 131 -3.93 14.87 -6.99
CA PRO A 131 -4.61 15.29 -8.21
C PRO A 131 -3.66 15.85 -9.29
N ASP A 132 -2.63 16.59 -8.88
CA ASP A 132 -1.65 17.18 -9.78
C ASP A 132 -0.68 16.15 -10.38
N LYS A 133 -0.55 14.99 -9.74
CA LYS A 133 0.38 13.92 -10.12
C LYS A 133 -0.25 12.79 -10.92
N THR A 134 -1.56 12.63 -10.87
CA THR A 134 -2.26 11.46 -11.45
C THR A 134 -1.96 11.23 -12.93
N SER A 135 -1.91 12.30 -13.73
CA SER A 135 -1.57 12.19 -15.17
C SER A 135 -0.15 11.66 -15.38
N PHE A 136 0.79 12.10 -14.55
CA PHE A 136 2.17 11.62 -14.59
C PHE A 136 2.29 10.18 -14.12
N ILE A 137 1.57 9.81 -13.05
CA ILE A 137 1.48 8.43 -12.56
C ILE A 137 0.96 7.51 -13.67
N LYS A 138 -0.18 7.87 -14.29
CA LYS A 138 -0.78 7.09 -15.39
C LYS A 138 0.20 6.89 -16.54
N ALA A 139 0.85 7.96 -17.01
CA ALA A 139 1.82 7.87 -18.09
C ALA A 139 3.02 6.97 -17.75
N THR A 140 3.50 7.04 -16.49
CA THR A 140 4.60 6.21 -16.01
C THR A 140 4.20 4.73 -15.96
N LEU A 141 3.01 4.41 -15.44
CA LEU A 141 2.49 3.04 -15.39
C LEU A 141 2.26 2.47 -16.79
N THR A 142 1.64 3.23 -17.69
CA THR A 142 1.45 2.80 -19.09
C THR A 142 2.78 2.47 -19.76
N ARG A 143 3.78 3.35 -19.58
CA ARG A 143 5.11 3.11 -20.14
C ARG A 143 5.78 1.88 -19.53
N ASN A 144 5.63 1.67 -18.21
CA ASN A 144 6.17 0.48 -17.55
C ASN A 144 5.53 -0.79 -18.10
N ASP A 145 4.20 -0.82 -18.24
CA ASP A 145 3.47 -1.98 -18.75
C ASP A 145 3.85 -2.32 -20.22
N GLU A 146 4.18 -1.30 -21.01
CA GLU A 146 4.63 -1.47 -22.40
C GLU A 146 6.08 -1.94 -22.52
N SER A 147 6.99 -1.43 -21.66
CA SER A 147 8.43 -1.67 -21.76
C SER A 147 8.95 -2.77 -20.86
N GLU A 148 8.37 -2.93 -19.68
CA GLU A 148 8.81 -3.88 -18.64
C GLU A 148 7.61 -4.50 -17.91
N PRO A 149 6.79 -5.33 -18.62
CA PRO A 149 5.53 -5.86 -18.05
C PRO A 149 5.75 -6.76 -16.82
N GLU A 150 6.92 -7.37 -16.69
CA GLU A 150 7.29 -8.24 -15.55
C GLU A 150 7.98 -7.47 -14.41
N PHE A 151 8.09 -6.15 -14.50
CA PHE A 151 8.76 -5.35 -13.46
C PHE A 151 8.06 -5.52 -12.11
N GLU A 152 8.83 -5.92 -11.09
CA GLU A 152 8.43 -5.91 -9.69
C GLU A 152 9.30 -4.91 -8.90
N GLY A 153 8.68 -4.13 -8.01
CA GLY A 153 9.43 -3.17 -7.21
C GLY A 153 8.59 -2.04 -6.67
N ALA A 154 9.23 -0.88 -6.49
CA ALA A 154 8.57 0.33 -6.04
C ALA A 154 8.83 1.49 -7.01
N ILE A 155 7.84 2.34 -7.17
CA ILE A 155 7.95 3.61 -7.90
C ILE A 155 7.53 4.73 -6.95
N ASP A 156 8.47 5.63 -6.66
CA ASP A 156 8.27 6.75 -5.76
C ASP A 156 7.88 8.01 -6.54
N PHE A 157 6.68 8.53 -6.27
CA PHE A 157 6.10 9.75 -6.83
C PHE A 157 6.03 10.88 -5.79
N THR A 158 6.70 10.76 -4.65
CA THR A 158 6.64 11.78 -3.59
C THR A 158 7.27 13.10 -4.03
N ILE A 159 8.25 13.05 -4.96
CA ILE A 159 8.90 14.23 -5.51
C ILE A 159 8.18 14.69 -6.78
N ASP A 160 7.83 15.97 -6.83
CA ASP A 160 7.08 16.54 -7.95
C ASP A 160 7.76 16.29 -9.31
N LYS A 161 6.96 15.82 -10.28
CA LYS A 161 7.36 15.51 -11.67
C LYS A 161 8.55 14.58 -11.82
N LYS A 162 8.80 13.74 -10.82
CA LYS A 162 9.83 12.69 -10.87
C LYS A 162 9.27 11.36 -10.39
N ALA A 163 9.72 10.28 -11.03
CA ALA A 163 9.47 8.92 -10.60
C ALA A 163 10.82 8.25 -10.35
N TYR A 164 11.03 7.76 -9.13
CA TYR A 164 12.21 6.99 -8.79
C TYR A 164 11.84 5.52 -8.74
N VAL A 165 12.38 4.76 -9.68
CA VAL A 165 12.12 3.33 -9.81
C VAL A 165 13.14 2.56 -8.98
N ARG A 166 12.65 1.68 -8.10
CA ARG A 166 13.45 0.78 -7.27
C ARG A 166 13.00 -0.65 -7.55
N PRO A 167 13.81 -1.45 -8.29
CA PRO A 167 13.51 -2.88 -8.48
C PRO A 167 13.45 -3.60 -7.12
N LYS A 168 12.61 -4.63 -7.05
CA LYS A 168 12.62 -5.54 -5.91
C LYS A 168 13.97 -6.25 -5.88
N GLU A 169 14.72 -6.11 -4.78
CA GLU A 169 15.98 -6.83 -4.62
C GLU A 169 15.68 -8.33 -4.60
N GLU A 170 16.21 -9.05 -5.59
CA GLU A 170 16.28 -10.51 -5.49
C GLU A 170 17.15 -10.84 -4.28
N THR A 171 16.57 -11.48 -3.27
CA THR A 171 17.35 -12.06 -2.18
C THR A 171 18.18 -13.21 -2.78
N THR A 172 19.31 -12.87 -3.38
CA THR A 172 20.32 -13.86 -3.72
C THR A 172 20.79 -14.47 -2.40
N ALA A 173 20.44 -15.73 -2.18
CA ALA A 173 21.00 -16.52 -1.10
C ALA A 173 22.53 -16.34 -1.12
N PRO A 174 23.19 -16.21 0.04
CA PRO A 174 24.63 -15.97 0.06
C PRO A 174 25.32 -17.06 -0.76
N VAL A 175 26.00 -16.65 -1.83
CA VAL A 175 26.84 -17.54 -2.62
C VAL A 175 27.97 -17.97 -1.68
N THR A 176 27.89 -19.21 -1.21
CA THR A 176 28.97 -19.85 -0.48
C THR A 176 30.19 -19.83 -1.40
N ALA A 177 31.14 -18.96 -1.11
CA ALA A 177 32.42 -18.92 -1.81
C ALA A 177 33.05 -20.31 -1.77
N PRO A 178 33.57 -20.83 -2.91
CA PRO A 178 34.25 -22.12 -2.91
C PRO A 178 35.49 -22.05 -2.01
N ALA A 179 35.57 -22.97 -1.05
CA ALA A 179 36.73 -23.15 -0.20
C ALA A 179 37.95 -23.43 -1.07
N THR A 180 38.86 -22.47 -1.14
CA THR A 180 40.17 -22.67 -1.76
C THR A 180 40.98 -23.58 -0.86
N THR A 181 41.23 -24.81 -1.32
CA THR A 181 42.11 -25.79 -0.75
C THR A 181 43.54 -25.22 -0.80
N ALA A 182 44.09 -24.80 0.34
CA ALA A 182 45.50 -24.46 0.45
C ALA A 182 46.30 -25.71 0.49
N GLY A 183 47.11 -25.92 -0.53
CA GLY A 183 48.18 -26.92 -0.58
C GLY A 183 49.35 -26.51 0.29
N THR A 184 49.84 -27.49 1.02
CA THR A 184 51.00 -27.57 1.86
C THR A 184 52.30 -27.24 1.12
N ALA A 185 53.19 -26.46 1.72
CA ALA A 185 54.63 -26.78 1.91
C ALA A 185 55.44 -25.58 2.43
N GLY A 186 56.18 -25.81 3.51
CA GLY A 186 57.61 -25.54 3.62
C GLY A 186 58.08 -24.40 4.53
N GLU A 187 58.43 -24.79 5.79
CA GLU A 187 59.65 -24.38 6.52
C GLU A 187 60.23 -22.94 6.37
N THR A 188 60.56 -22.19 7.38
CA THR A 188 61.63 -22.28 8.38
C THR A 188 61.77 -20.93 9.11
N THR A 189 61.83 -20.97 10.44
CA THR A 189 62.67 -20.22 11.40
C THR A 189 62.76 -18.68 11.34
N THR A 190 62.45 -17.95 12.40
CA THR A 190 63.36 -17.48 13.46
C THR A 190 62.59 -16.50 14.39
N ALA A 191 62.87 -16.69 15.64
CA ALA A 191 62.44 -15.97 16.81
C ALA A 191 62.85 -14.48 16.82
N SER A 192 62.04 -13.65 17.50
CA SER A 192 62.54 -12.78 18.54
C SER A 192 61.43 -12.13 19.34
N GLN A 193 61.58 -12.22 20.61
CA GLN A 193 60.85 -11.66 21.73
C GLN A 193 60.92 -10.13 21.75
N SER A 194 59.90 -9.50 22.34
CA SER A 194 60.09 -8.56 23.48
C SER A 194 58.75 -7.86 23.74
N THR A 195 58.06 -8.20 24.78
CA THR A 195 57.96 -7.55 26.09
C THR A 195 57.25 -6.22 26.16
N SER A 196 56.17 -6.23 26.94
CA SER A 196 55.93 -5.32 28.08
C SER A 196 54.98 -4.16 27.85
N GLN A 197 53.96 -4.15 28.53
CA GLN A 197 53.43 -3.62 29.77
C GLN A 197 52.23 -2.67 29.53
N ALA A 198 51.18 -3.06 30.19
CA ALA A 198 50.22 -2.10 30.73
C ALA A 198 50.83 -1.42 31.98
N PRO A 199 50.34 -0.28 32.40
CA PRO A 199 49.39 -0.26 33.50
C PRO A 199 48.34 0.85 33.42
N THR A 200 47.11 0.56 33.87
CA THR A 200 46.45 0.89 35.16
C THR A 200 46.43 2.33 35.60
N THR A 201 45.24 2.62 36.07
CA THR A 201 44.76 3.42 37.22
C THR A 201 44.27 4.81 36.86
N THR A 202 43.10 5.23 37.26
CA THR A 202 42.31 5.28 38.49
C THR A 202 41.83 6.71 38.71
N THR A 203 40.52 6.83 38.99
CA THR A 203 39.87 7.59 40.05
C THR A 203 39.68 9.11 39.91
N ALA A 204 38.44 9.50 39.92
CA ALA A 204 37.61 10.12 40.94
C ALA A 204 37.47 11.65 40.93
N ALA A 205 36.22 12.01 40.96
CA ALA A 205 35.48 12.95 41.83
C ALA A 205 35.91 14.41 41.93
N ALA A 206 35.00 15.25 41.57
CA ALA A 206 34.38 16.24 42.44
C ALA A 206 33.07 16.70 41.75
#